data_923a67255a63c16cb1259e21c81e68b0
#
_entry.id   923a67255a63c16cb1259e21c81e68b0
#
_cell.length_a   1.000
_cell.length_b   1.000
_cell.length_c   1.000
_cell.angle_alpha   90.00
_cell.angle_beta   90.00
_cell.angle_gamma   90.00
#
_symmetry.space_group_name_H-M   'P 1'
#
loop_
_entity.id
_entity.type
_entity.pdbx_description
1 polymer ?
#
loop_
_entity_poly.entity_id
_entity_poly.type
_entity_poly.pdbx_seq_one_letter_code
_entity_poly.pdbx_strand_id
1 'polypeptide(L)'
;MEIHGTYTFNAPAARVWDLLMNTGEIAACVPGCERLEPIGDDRYRASLTVALAAVTGTYQGTVALLDKQPPSSYRLVVEGQGRPGFVRGESTIFLEDHGETTTVHVLGTLQIGGAIARVGQRLVGSVGQMMMDRFFGCLQGKV
;
A
#
# COMPACT_ATOMS: atom_id res chain seq x y z
N MET A 1 -1.16 -15.60 -1.11
CA MET A 1 -2.22 -14.86 -1.84
C MET A 1 -1.58 -13.81 -2.70
N GLU A 2 -1.96 -13.73 -3.94
CA GLU A 2 -1.45 -12.71 -4.86
C GLU A 2 -2.36 -11.50 -4.88
N ILE A 3 -1.77 -10.31 -5.00
CA ILE A 3 -2.49 -9.06 -5.22
C ILE A 3 -1.88 -8.35 -6.42
N HIS A 4 -2.71 -7.66 -7.19
CA HIS A 4 -2.25 -6.88 -8.32
C HIS A 4 -3.21 -5.73 -8.60
N GLY A 5 -2.69 -4.67 -9.20
CA GLY A 5 -3.49 -3.53 -9.61
C GLY A 5 -2.77 -2.71 -10.68
N THR A 6 -3.56 -1.97 -11.43
CA THR A 6 -3.08 -1.08 -12.47
C THR A 6 -3.86 0.22 -12.38
N TYR A 7 -3.14 1.34 -12.29
CA TYR A 7 -3.75 2.65 -12.07
C TYR A 7 -3.09 3.69 -12.97
N THR A 8 -3.90 4.41 -13.72
CA THR A 8 -3.39 5.45 -14.62
C THR A 8 -3.52 6.83 -13.98
N PHE A 9 -2.41 7.57 -13.99
CA PHE A 9 -2.32 8.93 -13.46
C PHE A 9 -2.18 9.92 -14.61
N ASN A 10 -2.91 11.01 -14.52
CA ASN A 10 -2.83 12.08 -15.51
C ASN A 10 -1.70 13.06 -15.16
N ALA A 11 -0.48 12.52 -15.10
CA ALA A 11 0.73 13.25 -14.76
C ALA A 11 1.97 12.50 -15.25
N PRO A 12 3.11 13.20 -15.44
CA PRO A 12 4.37 12.55 -15.80
C PRO A 12 4.88 11.66 -14.68
N ALA A 13 5.72 10.68 -15.03
CA ALA A 13 6.26 9.70 -14.09
C ALA A 13 7.00 10.35 -12.91
N ALA A 14 7.75 11.42 -13.15
CA ALA A 14 8.46 12.13 -12.07
C ALA A 14 7.49 12.69 -11.03
N ARG A 15 6.36 13.22 -11.46
CA ARG A 15 5.33 13.76 -10.55
C ARG A 15 4.67 12.64 -9.75
N VAL A 16 4.34 11.53 -10.39
CA VAL A 16 3.74 10.37 -9.73
C VAL A 16 4.73 9.77 -8.73
N TRP A 17 5.99 9.66 -9.11
CA TRP A 17 7.04 9.20 -8.21
C TRP A 17 7.13 10.06 -6.95
N ASP A 18 7.13 11.38 -7.11
CA ASP A 18 7.20 12.31 -5.97
C ASP A 18 6.01 12.12 -5.03
N LEU A 19 4.81 11.90 -5.56
CA LEU A 19 3.64 11.58 -4.73
C LEU A 19 3.83 10.29 -3.95
N LEU A 20 4.33 9.25 -4.59
CA LEU A 20 4.54 7.94 -3.96
C LEU A 20 5.65 7.98 -2.89
N MET A 21 6.55 8.94 -2.98
CA MET A 21 7.63 9.14 -2.00
C MET A 21 7.27 10.17 -0.92
N ASN A 22 6.14 10.85 -1.03
CA ASN A 22 5.72 11.87 -0.08
C ASN A 22 4.95 11.23 1.07
N THR A 23 5.58 11.15 2.24
CA THR A 23 5.01 10.52 3.43
C THR A 23 3.67 11.13 3.85
N GLY A 24 3.55 12.46 3.78
CA GLY A 24 2.31 13.15 4.15
C GLY A 24 1.14 12.79 3.24
N GLU A 25 1.40 12.73 1.93
CA GLU A 25 0.38 12.35 0.95
C GLU A 25 -0.01 10.88 1.08
N ILE A 26 0.96 10.01 1.33
CA ILE A 26 0.71 8.58 1.56
C ILE A 26 -0.17 8.41 2.79
N ALA A 27 0.19 9.04 3.91
CA ALA A 27 -0.59 8.94 5.14
C ALA A 27 -2.03 9.44 4.97
N ALA A 28 -2.21 10.51 4.18
CA ALA A 28 -3.54 11.06 3.91
C ALA A 28 -4.41 10.15 3.03
N CYS A 29 -3.79 9.32 2.21
CA CYS A 29 -4.50 8.48 1.23
C CYS A 29 -4.70 7.03 1.68
N VAL A 30 -3.92 6.52 2.63
CA VAL A 30 -4.12 5.16 3.14
C VAL A 30 -5.37 5.12 4.02
N PRO A 31 -6.40 4.34 3.66
CA PRO A 31 -7.63 4.27 4.45
C PRO A 31 -7.36 3.82 5.89
N GLY A 32 -7.83 4.60 6.86
CA GLY A 32 -7.69 4.28 8.27
C GLY A 32 -6.30 4.51 8.86
N CYS A 33 -5.38 5.09 8.12
CA CYS A 33 -4.04 5.39 8.62
C CYS A 33 -4.12 6.46 9.71
N GLU A 34 -3.69 6.10 10.92
CA GLU A 34 -3.66 7.03 12.05
C GLU A 34 -2.25 7.60 12.26
N ARG A 35 -1.23 6.85 11.86
CA ARG A 35 0.15 7.21 12.08
C ARG A 35 1.04 6.61 11.02
N LEU A 36 1.98 7.40 10.51
CA LEU A 36 3.04 6.95 9.62
C LEU A 36 4.28 7.76 9.96
N GLU A 37 5.21 7.16 10.70
CA GLU A 37 6.39 7.84 11.24
C GLU A 37 7.68 7.24 10.68
N PRO A 38 8.62 8.08 10.21
CA PRO A 38 9.94 7.58 9.83
C PRO A 38 10.68 6.98 11.03
N ILE A 39 11.28 5.81 10.85
CA ILE A 39 12.11 5.15 11.87
C ILE A 39 13.50 4.80 11.37
N GLY A 40 13.86 5.23 10.17
CA GLY A 40 15.14 4.98 9.54
C GLY A 40 15.06 5.33 8.07
N ASP A 41 16.12 5.01 7.32
CA ASP A 41 16.13 5.25 5.89
C ASP A 41 15.09 4.37 5.19
N ASP A 42 14.12 5.03 4.55
CA ASP A 42 13.05 4.36 3.82
C ASP A 42 12.28 3.33 4.66
N ARG A 43 12.21 3.54 5.96
CA ARG A 43 11.46 2.69 6.89
C ARG A 43 10.52 3.54 7.73
N TYR A 44 9.32 3.01 7.95
CA TYR A 44 8.25 3.73 8.66
C TYR A 44 7.55 2.80 9.63
N ARG A 45 7.11 3.39 10.74
CA ARG A 45 6.16 2.75 11.66
C ARG A 45 4.78 3.23 11.31
N ALA A 46 3.83 2.30 11.19
CA ALA A 46 2.47 2.61 10.81
C ALA A 46 1.47 2.09 11.83
N SER A 47 0.37 2.82 11.99
CA SER A 47 -0.81 2.39 12.75
C SER A 47 -2.03 2.58 11.87
N LEU A 48 -2.85 1.54 11.76
CA LEU A 48 -3.97 1.48 10.85
C LEU A 48 -5.19 0.91 11.55
N THR A 49 -6.32 1.61 11.47
CA THR A 49 -7.59 1.09 11.95
C THR A 49 -8.47 0.70 10.77
N VAL A 50 -8.88 -0.55 10.73
CA VAL A 50 -9.76 -1.10 9.70
C VAL A 50 -11.12 -1.38 10.33
N ALA A 51 -12.19 -0.91 9.69
CA ALA A 51 -13.56 -1.11 10.14
C ALA A 51 -14.36 -1.84 9.07
N LEU A 52 -13.89 -3.04 8.69
CA LEU A 52 -14.44 -3.81 7.59
C LEU A 52 -14.64 -5.27 8.00
N ALA A 53 -15.89 -5.63 8.30
CA ALA A 53 -16.30 -7.02 8.57
C ALA A 53 -15.38 -7.72 9.59
N ALA A 54 -15.00 -8.96 9.30
CA ALA A 54 -14.23 -9.81 10.21
C ALA A 54 -12.74 -9.41 10.35
N VAL A 55 -12.25 -8.46 9.53
CA VAL A 55 -10.88 -7.94 9.64
C VAL A 55 -10.80 -6.65 10.47
N THR A 56 -11.91 -6.24 11.06
CA THR A 56 -11.99 -5.02 11.88
C THR A 56 -11.01 -5.07 13.05
N GLY A 57 -10.25 -4.01 13.20
CA GLY A 57 -9.30 -3.87 14.30
C GLY A 57 -8.23 -2.85 14.02
N THR A 58 -7.35 -2.65 15.02
CA THR A 58 -6.19 -1.79 14.88
C THR A 58 -4.96 -2.66 14.64
N TYR A 59 -4.21 -2.30 13.60
CA TYR A 59 -2.98 -2.98 13.21
C TYR A 59 -1.82 -2.02 13.36
N GLN A 60 -0.73 -2.52 13.91
CA GLN A 60 0.52 -1.76 14.02
C GLN A 60 1.61 -2.53 13.29
N GLY A 61 2.48 -1.80 12.62
CA GLY A 61 3.51 -2.47 11.88
C GLY A 61 4.54 -1.53 11.27
N THR A 62 5.23 -2.06 10.28
CA THR A 62 6.33 -1.35 9.61
C THR A 62 6.15 -1.42 8.10
N VAL A 63 6.67 -0.39 7.45
CA VAL A 63 6.74 -0.29 5.99
C VAL A 63 8.19 -0.02 5.61
N ALA A 64 8.70 -0.76 4.64
CA ALA A 64 10.04 -0.53 4.09
C ALA A 64 9.95 -0.35 2.58
N LEU A 65 10.67 0.66 2.08
CA LEU A 65 10.84 0.91 0.65
C LEU A 65 12.22 0.43 0.28
N LEU A 66 12.31 -0.50 -0.67
CA LEU A 66 13.56 -1.15 -1.06
C LEU A 66 13.81 -1.00 -2.55
N ASP A 67 15.05 -1.09 -2.95
CA ASP A 67 15.47 -1.15 -4.35
C ASP A 67 14.88 -0.01 -5.20
N LYS A 68 14.92 1.20 -4.67
CA LYS A 68 14.37 2.37 -5.37
C LYS A 68 15.18 2.69 -6.61
N GLN A 69 14.49 2.80 -7.75
CA GLN A 69 15.05 3.22 -9.03
C GLN A 69 14.19 4.36 -9.59
N PRO A 70 14.38 5.58 -9.10
CA PRO A 70 13.57 6.73 -9.51
C PRO A 70 13.72 7.03 -11.02
N PRO A 71 12.64 7.37 -11.70
CA PRO A 71 11.24 7.41 -11.25
C PRO A 71 10.49 6.15 -11.66
N SER A 72 11.14 4.99 -11.76
CA SER A 72 10.64 3.80 -12.45
C SER A 72 10.07 2.72 -11.54
N SER A 73 10.74 2.36 -10.47
CA SER A 73 10.28 1.23 -9.66
C SER A 73 10.84 1.21 -8.25
N TYR A 74 10.16 0.48 -7.38
CA TYR A 74 10.65 0.15 -6.04
C TYR A 74 9.92 -1.08 -5.51
N ARG A 75 10.46 -1.66 -4.44
CA ARG A 75 9.81 -2.74 -3.72
C ARG A 75 9.27 -2.22 -2.40
N LEU A 76 8.14 -2.74 -2.00
CA LEU A 76 7.46 -2.37 -0.77
C LEU A 76 7.29 -3.63 0.10
N VAL A 77 7.73 -3.56 1.34
CA VAL A 77 7.51 -4.63 2.32
C VAL A 77 6.72 -4.05 3.48
N VAL A 78 5.57 -4.66 3.77
CA VAL A 78 4.67 -4.24 4.82
C VAL A 78 4.46 -5.39 5.79
N GLU A 79 4.59 -5.10 7.08
CA GLU A 79 4.28 -6.05 8.13
C GLU A 79 3.36 -5.37 9.13
N GLY A 80 2.28 -6.05 9.51
CA GLY A 80 1.33 -5.53 10.48
C GLY A 80 0.77 -6.62 11.36
N GLN A 81 0.45 -6.26 12.60
CA GLN A 81 -0.15 -7.19 13.55
C GLN A 81 -1.12 -6.46 14.48
N GLY A 82 -2.09 -7.19 14.96
CA GLY A 82 -3.11 -6.70 15.87
C GLY A 82 -3.92 -7.86 16.42
N ARG A 83 -5.01 -7.56 17.12
CA ARG A 83 -5.89 -8.61 17.66
C ARG A 83 -6.41 -9.57 16.60
N PRO A 84 -6.82 -9.09 15.40
CA PRO A 84 -7.33 -10.02 14.39
C PRO A 84 -6.27 -10.96 13.83
N GLY A 85 -4.99 -10.65 13.98
CA GLY A 85 -3.91 -11.47 13.47
C GLY A 85 -2.78 -10.64 12.87
N PHE A 86 -2.03 -11.25 11.95
CA PHE A 86 -0.93 -10.56 11.30
C PHE A 86 -1.04 -10.63 9.77
N VAL A 87 -0.42 -9.65 9.12
CA VAL A 87 -0.33 -9.57 7.66
C VAL A 87 1.11 -9.22 7.31
N ARG A 88 1.66 -9.89 6.29
CA ARG A 88 2.93 -9.53 5.68
C ARG A 88 2.75 -9.45 4.18
N GLY A 89 3.08 -8.31 3.61
CA GLY A 89 2.98 -8.08 2.17
C GLY A 89 4.31 -7.70 1.57
N GLU A 90 4.59 -8.22 0.37
CA GLU A 90 5.69 -7.76 -0.47
C GLU A 90 5.14 -7.44 -1.83
N SER A 91 5.51 -6.30 -2.39
CA SER A 91 5.09 -5.92 -3.73
C SER A 91 6.18 -5.20 -4.48
N THR A 92 6.13 -5.31 -5.80
CA THR A 92 6.90 -4.49 -6.72
C THR A 92 5.95 -3.48 -7.32
N ILE A 93 6.34 -2.22 -7.28
CA ILE A 93 5.58 -1.12 -7.86
C ILE A 93 6.43 -0.52 -8.96
N PHE A 94 5.89 -0.45 -10.17
CA PHE A 94 6.62 0.15 -11.27
C PHE A 94 5.73 1.09 -12.09
N LEU A 95 6.37 2.14 -12.61
CA LEU A 95 5.71 3.21 -13.33
C LEU A 95 6.03 3.08 -14.82
N GLU A 96 4.99 2.91 -15.60
CA GLU A 96 5.08 2.87 -17.05
C GLU A 96 4.86 4.29 -17.57
N ASP A 97 5.91 4.87 -18.12
CA ASP A 97 5.92 6.27 -18.56
C ASP A 97 5.31 6.41 -19.95
N HIS A 98 4.26 7.20 -20.08
CA HIS A 98 3.61 7.53 -21.34
C HIS A 98 3.76 9.02 -21.70
N GLY A 99 4.74 9.71 -21.09
CA GLY A 99 4.94 11.15 -21.28
C GLY A 99 4.08 11.96 -20.33
N GLU A 100 2.90 12.37 -20.77
CA GLU A 100 1.99 13.17 -19.95
C GLU A 100 1.17 12.36 -18.97
N THR A 101 1.10 11.05 -19.18
CA THR A 101 0.40 10.12 -18.29
C THR A 101 1.35 9.02 -17.83
N THR A 102 1.00 8.36 -16.73
CA THR A 102 1.78 7.29 -16.15
C THR A 102 0.85 6.17 -15.68
N THR A 103 1.19 4.93 -16.00
CA THR A 103 0.47 3.78 -15.48
C THR A 103 1.30 3.14 -14.37
N VAL A 104 0.71 3.05 -13.18
CA VAL A 104 1.34 2.40 -12.03
C VAL A 104 0.86 0.96 -11.96
N HIS A 105 1.80 0.04 -11.95
CA HIS A 105 1.53 -1.39 -11.82
C HIS A 105 1.97 -1.88 -10.44
N VAL A 106 1.11 -2.62 -9.78
CA VAL A 106 1.39 -3.23 -8.47
C VAL A 106 1.27 -4.74 -8.62
N LEU A 107 2.33 -5.45 -8.26
CA LEU A 107 2.34 -6.91 -8.21
C LEU A 107 2.92 -7.34 -6.86
N GLY A 108 2.17 -8.16 -6.14
CA GLY A 108 2.63 -8.56 -4.83
C GLY A 108 1.98 -9.80 -4.29
N THR A 109 2.41 -10.17 -3.10
CA THR A 109 1.90 -11.31 -2.35
C THR A 109 1.58 -10.89 -0.93
N LEU A 110 0.56 -11.51 -0.34
CA LEU A 110 0.18 -11.36 1.06
C LEU A 110 0.26 -12.69 1.78
N GLN A 111 0.79 -12.65 2.99
CA GLN A 111 0.73 -13.75 3.95
C GLN A 111 -0.09 -13.27 5.13
N ILE A 112 -1.02 -14.10 5.59
CA ILE A 112 -1.91 -13.77 6.70
C ILE A 112 -1.89 -14.91 7.72
N GLY A 113 -2.07 -14.56 8.99
CA GLY A 113 -2.11 -15.54 10.08
C GLY A 113 -2.96 -15.03 11.23
N GLY A 114 -3.19 -15.92 12.21
CA GLY A 114 -4.07 -15.61 13.33
C GLY A 114 -5.54 -15.73 12.97
N ALA A 115 -6.39 -15.01 13.70
CA ALA A 115 -7.85 -15.11 13.52
C ALA A 115 -8.31 -14.68 12.12
N ILE A 116 -7.65 -13.69 11.52
CA ILE A 116 -8.03 -13.23 10.17
C ILE A 116 -7.82 -14.30 9.10
N ALA A 117 -6.92 -15.25 9.31
CA ALA A 117 -6.72 -16.35 8.37
C ALA A 117 -7.95 -17.27 8.27
N ARG A 118 -8.78 -17.28 9.31
CA ARG A 118 -9.98 -18.11 9.37
C ARG A 118 -11.13 -17.57 8.53
N VAL A 119 -11.12 -16.27 8.21
CA VAL A 119 -12.18 -15.67 7.39
C VAL A 119 -12.03 -16.01 5.91
N GLY A 120 -10.88 -16.56 5.53
CA GLY A 120 -10.60 -17.01 4.17
C GLY A 120 -9.89 -15.96 3.32
N GLN A 121 -9.07 -16.46 2.40
CA GLN A 121 -8.27 -15.62 1.51
C GLN A 121 -9.12 -14.73 0.62
N ARG A 122 -10.30 -15.19 0.25
CA ARG A 122 -11.20 -14.44 -0.64
C ARG A 122 -11.63 -13.13 0.00
N LEU A 123 -12.06 -13.17 1.26
CA LEU A 123 -12.48 -11.95 1.98
C LEU A 123 -11.31 -11.01 2.23
N VAL A 124 -10.18 -11.54 2.70
CA VAL A 124 -8.98 -10.73 2.93
C VAL A 124 -8.49 -10.10 1.64
N GLY A 125 -8.51 -10.85 0.54
CA GLY A 125 -8.14 -10.34 -0.78
C GLY A 125 -9.05 -9.21 -1.26
N SER A 126 -10.37 -9.34 -1.02
CA SER A 126 -11.33 -8.30 -1.39
C SER A 126 -11.11 -7.01 -0.60
N VAL A 127 -10.83 -7.12 0.70
CA VAL A 127 -10.52 -5.96 1.53
C VAL A 127 -9.23 -5.29 1.08
N GLY A 128 -8.19 -6.08 0.81
CA GLY A 128 -6.91 -5.56 0.33
C GLY A 128 -7.05 -4.85 -1.01
N GLN A 129 -7.81 -5.42 -1.94
CA GLN A 129 -8.06 -4.81 -3.24
C GLN A 129 -8.81 -3.48 -3.08
N MET A 130 -9.82 -3.44 -2.23
CA MET A 130 -10.59 -2.22 -1.98
C MET A 130 -9.72 -1.12 -1.38
N MET A 131 -8.86 -1.46 -0.42
CA MET A 131 -7.96 -0.50 0.21
C MET A 131 -6.95 0.04 -0.80
N MET A 132 -6.40 -0.84 -1.65
CA MET A 132 -5.47 -0.44 -2.70
C MET A 132 -6.13 0.49 -3.71
N ASP A 133 -7.35 0.16 -4.14
CA ASP A 133 -8.11 0.99 -5.09
C ASP A 133 -8.39 2.37 -4.50
N ARG A 134 -8.77 2.44 -3.24
CA ARG A 134 -9.03 3.72 -2.55
C ARG A 134 -7.75 4.53 -2.39
N PHE A 135 -6.67 3.89 -2.05
CA PHE A 135 -5.37 4.54 -1.90
C PHE A 135 -4.94 5.21 -3.21
N PHE A 136 -4.91 4.45 -4.29
CA PHE A 136 -4.50 4.99 -5.59
C PHE A 136 -5.52 6.00 -6.14
N GLY A 137 -6.80 5.78 -5.91
CA GLY A 137 -7.84 6.75 -6.30
C GLY A 137 -7.65 8.09 -5.60
N CYS A 138 -7.29 8.07 -4.32
CA CYS A 138 -6.96 9.28 -3.56
C CYS A 138 -5.74 9.99 -4.16
N LEU A 139 -4.67 9.26 -4.46
CA LEU A 139 -3.46 9.82 -5.07
C LEU A 139 -3.73 10.38 -6.46
N GLN A 140 -4.57 9.72 -7.27
CA GLN A 140 -4.94 10.21 -8.60
C GLN A 140 -5.57 11.60 -8.54
N GLY A 141 -6.32 11.89 -7.48
CA GLY A 141 -6.94 13.19 -7.27
C GLY A 141 -5.96 14.30 -6.89
N LYS A 142 -4.71 13.97 -6.61
CA LYS A 142 -3.67 14.93 -6.19
C LYS A 142 -2.76 15.41 -7.32
N VAL A 143 -2.95 14.90 -8.50
CA VAL A 143 -2.17 15.31 -9.67
C VAL A 143 -2.93 16.26 -10.58
#